data_49a1ac61d04ebe386555f75156e27882
#
_entry.id   49a1ac61d04ebe386555f75156e27882
#
_cell.length_a   1.000
_cell.length_b   1.000
_cell.length_c   1.000
_cell.angle_alpha   90.00
_cell.angle_beta   90.00
_cell.angle_gamma   90.00
#
_symmetry.space_group_name_H-M   'P 1'
#
loop_
_entity.id
_entity.type
_entity.pdbx_description
1 polymer ?
#
loop_
_entity_poly.entity_id
_entity_poly.type
_entity_poly.pdbx_seq_one_letter_code
_entity_poly.pdbx_strand_id
1 'polypeptide(L)'
;MMKRREFITVLGGAAAWPLAAHAAPPTRLVMIGVIAPLSFPAIEDLRTGFRELGYIEGQNLRLEYRWAEGPAEQYVSVAEELLRLGVDAIVTWGTPATMGTRRATATVPIVMAAVGDPFASQLIPNLARPGGNVTGFTSLASELEVKRLQVLRELVPNLQRLGILSNPANRAVDIAARNVQQEAKSRGLTIEAAELRGNDVRQALVELRDAHPDAILVLADPILLNHAKDIVAFMSAQRLVAMYAYRDFVQVGGLLSYGTNYHELFRRTAGYVDRILNGTNPGDLPVQQADRFELIINLNTAKEFGLEVPATVLALADEVIE
;
A
#
# COMPACT_ATOMS: atom_id res chain seq x y z
N MET A 1 47.59 14.89 54.21
CA MET A 1 47.66 15.45 52.84
C MET A 1 47.70 14.30 51.86
N MET A 2 46.55 13.85 51.43
CA MET A 2 46.45 12.81 50.37
C MET A 2 46.52 13.49 49.00
N LYS A 3 47.38 12.96 48.14
CA LYS A 3 47.72 13.57 46.85
C LYS A 3 46.59 13.30 45.83
N ARG A 4 46.18 14.33 45.12
CA ARG A 4 45.13 14.40 44.09
C ARG A 4 45.29 13.43 42.87
N ARG A 5 46.17 12.47 42.91
CA ARG A 5 46.52 11.58 41.80
C ARG A 5 45.91 10.17 41.87
N GLU A 6 45.24 9.80 42.94
CA GLU A 6 44.67 8.45 43.08
C GLU A 6 43.15 8.37 42.83
N PHE A 7 42.50 9.50 42.48
CA PHE A 7 41.06 9.54 42.26
C PHE A 7 40.64 9.43 40.78
N ILE A 8 41.61 9.27 39.85
CA ILE A 8 41.30 9.23 38.39
C ILE A 8 41.34 7.81 37.81
N THR A 9 41.68 6.79 38.57
CA THR A 9 41.88 5.41 38.07
C THR A 9 40.68 4.49 38.30
N VAL A 10 39.54 4.96 38.82
CA VAL A 10 38.35 4.12 39.08
C VAL A 10 37.13 4.50 38.22
N LEU A 11 37.22 5.50 37.37
CA LEU A 11 36.13 5.93 36.47
C LEU A 11 36.31 5.53 34.98
N GLY A 12 37.21 4.59 34.71
CA GLY A 12 37.53 4.09 33.35
C GLY A 12 36.91 2.72 33.02
N GLY A 13 35.66 2.45 33.38
CA GLY A 13 35.16 1.13 33.17
C GLY A 13 33.65 0.98 33.15
N ALA A 14 32.91 1.78 32.37
CA ALA A 14 31.53 1.45 32.04
C ALA A 14 30.96 2.33 30.90
N ALA A 15 31.67 2.44 29.78
CA ALA A 15 31.04 2.73 28.52
C ALA A 15 30.49 1.41 28.01
N ALA A 16 29.50 0.83 28.69
CA ALA A 16 28.65 -0.19 28.12
C ALA A 16 27.78 0.51 27.06
N TRP A 17 28.24 0.53 25.81
CA TRP A 17 27.39 0.75 24.69
C TRP A 17 26.20 -0.22 24.83
N PRO A 18 24.94 0.22 24.68
CA PRO A 18 23.87 -0.72 24.56
C PRO A 18 24.14 -1.47 23.24
N LEU A 19 24.69 -2.67 23.35
CA LEU A 19 24.55 -3.68 22.28
C LEU A 19 23.05 -3.76 22.06
N ALA A 20 22.58 -3.20 20.95
CA ALA A 20 21.24 -3.45 20.47
C ALA A 20 21.13 -4.99 20.46
N ALA A 21 20.35 -5.52 21.38
CA ALA A 21 20.06 -6.94 21.42
C ALA A 21 19.28 -7.24 20.15
N HIS A 22 19.99 -7.59 19.09
CA HIS A 22 19.39 -8.26 17.95
C HIS A 22 18.89 -9.58 18.53
N ALA A 23 17.59 -9.79 18.50
CA ALA A 23 17.01 -11.07 18.84
C ALA A 23 17.78 -12.13 18.05
N ALA A 24 18.25 -13.18 18.74
CA ALA A 24 18.93 -14.29 18.07
C ALA A 24 17.97 -14.82 16.98
N PRO A 25 18.48 -15.11 15.76
CA PRO A 25 17.63 -15.62 14.69
C PRO A 25 16.90 -16.88 15.19
N PRO A 26 15.65 -17.09 14.80
CA PRO A 26 14.87 -18.23 15.28
C PRO A 26 15.59 -19.54 14.96
N THR A 27 15.69 -20.41 15.95
CA THR A 27 16.34 -21.72 15.81
C THR A 27 15.44 -22.74 15.10
N ARG A 28 14.14 -22.40 14.91
CA ARG A 28 13.16 -23.22 14.20
C ARG A 28 12.84 -22.62 12.83
N LEU A 29 12.41 -23.47 11.90
CA LEU A 29 11.87 -23.01 10.63
C LEU A 29 10.54 -22.28 10.89
N VAL A 30 10.47 -21.01 10.51
CA VAL A 30 9.26 -20.19 10.56
C VAL A 30 8.58 -20.23 9.19
N MET A 31 7.26 -20.43 9.15
CA MET A 31 6.49 -20.46 7.92
C MET A 31 5.50 -19.30 7.88
N ILE A 32 5.64 -18.43 6.90
CA ILE A 32 4.78 -17.25 6.71
C ILE A 32 3.98 -17.39 5.41
N GLY A 33 2.66 -17.33 5.52
CA GLY A 33 1.78 -17.21 4.36
C GLY A 33 1.77 -15.77 3.85
N VAL A 34 1.74 -15.58 2.54
CA VAL A 34 1.58 -14.26 1.90
C VAL A 34 0.41 -14.34 0.94
N ILE A 35 -0.62 -13.53 1.18
CA ILE A 35 -1.84 -13.48 0.37
C ILE A 35 -1.98 -12.09 -0.26
N ALA A 36 -2.03 -12.05 -1.57
CA ALA A 36 -2.19 -10.81 -2.33
C ALA A 36 -2.94 -11.06 -3.64
N PRO A 37 -3.51 -10.02 -4.29
CA PRO A 37 -4.19 -10.19 -5.58
C PRO A 37 -3.22 -10.48 -6.73
N LEU A 38 -1.96 -10.08 -6.62
CA LEU A 38 -0.93 -10.29 -7.65
C LEU A 38 0.46 -10.31 -7.02
N SER A 39 1.43 -10.80 -7.79
CA SER A 39 2.84 -10.59 -7.48
C SER A 39 3.20 -9.12 -7.73
N PHE A 40 3.80 -8.47 -6.75
CA PHE A 40 4.10 -7.05 -6.74
C PHE A 40 5.56 -6.81 -6.35
N PRO A 41 6.29 -5.87 -6.97
CA PRO A 41 7.71 -5.66 -6.71
C PRO A 41 8.06 -5.46 -5.24
N ALA A 42 7.21 -4.77 -4.46
CA ALA A 42 7.42 -4.55 -3.03
C ALA A 42 7.44 -5.84 -2.17
N ILE A 43 7.08 -7.01 -2.73
CA ILE A 43 7.24 -8.30 -2.05
C ILE A 43 8.72 -8.61 -1.80
N GLU A 44 9.62 -8.16 -2.68
CA GLU A 44 11.07 -8.30 -2.46
C GLU A 44 11.54 -7.46 -1.27
N ASP A 45 10.86 -6.33 -0.98
CA ASP A 45 11.15 -5.52 0.21
C ASP A 45 10.70 -6.23 1.50
N LEU A 46 9.61 -7.00 1.46
CA LEU A 46 9.23 -7.88 2.57
C LEU A 46 10.34 -8.92 2.85
N ARG A 47 10.88 -9.57 1.80
CA ARG A 47 12.02 -10.49 1.94
C ARG A 47 13.25 -9.79 2.50
N THR A 48 13.51 -8.58 2.02
CA THR A 48 14.62 -7.76 2.52
C THR A 48 14.45 -7.43 3.99
N GLY A 49 13.25 -7.00 4.41
CA GLY A 49 12.93 -6.76 5.81
C GLY A 49 13.14 -7.99 6.70
N PHE A 50 12.74 -9.16 6.24
CA PHE A 50 13.01 -10.42 6.95
C PHE A 50 14.50 -10.72 7.04
N ARG A 51 15.26 -10.52 5.95
CA ARG A 51 16.72 -10.75 5.93
C ARG A 51 17.46 -9.87 6.92
N GLU A 52 17.05 -8.61 7.05
CA GLU A 52 17.63 -7.64 7.99
C GLU A 52 17.41 -8.04 9.45
N LEU A 53 16.35 -8.82 9.72
CA LEU A 53 16.03 -9.38 11.03
C LEU A 53 16.64 -10.78 11.27
N GLY A 54 17.45 -11.27 10.32
CA GLY A 54 18.12 -12.57 10.45
C GLY A 54 17.28 -13.77 9.99
N TYR A 55 16.12 -13.53 9.33
CA TYR A 55 15.32 -14.58 8.70
C TYR A 55 15.82 -14.81 7.27
N ILE A 56 16.30 -16.00 6.98
CA ILE A 56 16.87 -16.38 5.68
C ILE A 56 16.00 -17.46 5.06
N GLU A 57 15.39 -17.13 3.91
CA GLU A 57 14.54 -18.07 3.17
C GLU A 57 15.34 -19.33 2.78
N GLY A 58 14.76 -20.50 3.00
CA GLY A 58 15.41 -21.79 2.81
C GLY A 58 16.29 -22.28 3.97
N GLN A 59 16.54 -21.45 5.01
CA GLN A 59 17.26 -21.84 6.21
C GLN A 59 16.34 -21.88 7.44
N ASN A 60 15.86 -20.70 7.88
CA ASN A 60 15.00 -20.54 9.05
C ASN A 60 13.67 -19.83 8.72
N LEU A 61 13.43 -19.49 7.46
CA LEU A 61 12.21 -18.88 6.93
C LEU A 61 11.72 -19.65 5.70
N ARG A 62 10.41 -19.85 5.62
CA ARG A 62 9.70 -20.31 4.43
C ARG A 62 8.55 -19.37 4.15
N LEU A 63 8.48 -18.80 2.93
CA LEU A 63 7.41 -17.95 2.46
C LEU A 63 6.52 -18.74 1.50
N GLU A 64 5.23 -18.85 1.85
CA GLU A 64 4.21 -19.53 1.05
C GLU A 64 3.28 -18.51 0.43
N TYR A 65 3.42 -18.28 -0.88
CA TYR A 65 2.64 -17.30 -1.61
C TYR A 65 1.34 -17.88 -2.15
N ARG A 66 0.26 -17.10 -2.04
CA ARG A 66 -1.02 -17.39 -2.68
C ARG A 66 -1.56 -16.12 -3.32
N TRP A 67 -1.88 -16.25 -4.59
CA TRP A 67 -2.44 -15.16 -5.37
C TRP A 67 -3.92 -15.46 -5.64
N ALA A 68 -4.80 -14.47 -5.42
CA ALA A 68 -6.21 -14.57 -5.75
C ALA A 68 -6.73 -13.19 -6.14
N GLU A 69 -7.46 -13.11 -7.22
CA GLU A 69 -8.11 -11.91 -7.72
C GLU A 69 -9.62 -12.00 -7.46
N GLY A 70 -10.23 -10.89 -6.97
CA GLY A 70 -11.66 -10.84 -6.80
C GLY A 70 -12.15 -10.49 -5.40
N PRO A 71 -13.42 -10.81 -5.08
CA PRO A 71 -14.02 -10.48 -3.80
C PRO A 71 -13.43 -11.29 -2.64
N ALA A 72 -13.69 -10.85 -1.41
CA ALA A 72 -13.13 -11.45 -0.19
C ALA A 72 -13.41 -12.96 -0.05
N GLU A 73 -14.48 -13.46 -0.64
CA GLU A 73 -14.86 -14.87 -0.62
C GLU A 73 -13.81 -15.78 -1.25
N GLN A 74 -13.16 -15.34 -2.33
CA GLN A 74 -12.09 -16.11 -2.99
C GLN A 74 -10.84 -16.23 -2.10
N TYR A 75 -10.60 -15.26 -1.24
CA TYR A 75 -9.45 -15.30 -0.33
C TYR A 75 -9.66 -16.23 0.87
N VAL A 76 -10.89 -16.63 1.17
CA VAL A 76 -11.16 -17.58 2.28
C VAL A 76 -10.51 -18.94 1.98
N SER A 77 -10.78 -19.53 0.81
CA SER A 77 -10.22 -20.83 0.43
C SER A 77 -8.69 -20.80 0.33
N VAL A 78 -8.14 -19.70 -0.18
CA VAL A 78 -6.68 -19.46 -0.28
C VAL A 78 -6.04 -19.38 1.11
N ALA A 79 -6.69 -18.70 2.06
CA ALA A 79 -6.23 -18.65 3.44
C ALA A 79 -6.31 -20.02 4.11
N GLU A 80 -7.40 -20.80 3.90
CA GLU A 80 -7.54 -22.15 4.44
C GLU A 80 -6.44 -23.10 3.95
N GLU A 81 -5.96 -22.95 2.72
CA GLU A 81 -4.80 -23.72 2.24
C GLU A 81 -3.55 -23.44 3.08
N LEU A 82 -3.25 -22.17 3.35
CA LEU A 82 -2.10 -21.78 4.17
C LEU A 82 -2.26 -22.26 5.63
N LEU A 83 -3.47 -22.18 6.17
CA LEU A 83 -3.75 -22.68 7.52
C LEU A 83 -3.51 -24.18 7.64
N ARG A 84 -3.86 -24.96 6.60
CA ARG A 84 -3.56 -26.42 6.57
C ARG A 84 -2.06 -26.72 6.50
N LEU A 85 -1.23 -25.82 5.97
CA LEU A 85 0.22 -25.93 6.00
C LEU A 85 0.82 -25.63 7.39
N GLY A 86 0.04 -25.03 8.29
CA GLY A 86 0.50 -24.68 9.64
C GLY A 86 1.37 -23.42 9.66
N VAL A 87 1.02 -22.40 8.90
CA VAL A 87 1.76 -21.13 8.92
C VAL A 87 1.70 -20.45 10.29
N ASP A 88 2.81 -19.82 10.70
CA ASP A 88 2.93 -19.11 11.98
C ASP A 88 2.25 -17.73 11.95
N ALA A 89 2.18 -17.10 10.79
CA ALA A 89 1.45 -15.86 10.53
C ALA A 89 1.11 -15.72 9.04
N ILE A 90 0.16 -14.85 8.73
CA ILE A 90 -0.21 -14.53 7.34
C ILE A 90 -0.03 -13.03 7.10
N VAL A 91 0.76 -12.68 6.11
CA VAL A 91 0.87 -11.32 5.57
C VAL A 91 -0.16 -11.14 4.46
N THR A 92 -0.93 -10.06 4.49
CA THR A 92 -1.95 -9.77 3.48
C THR A 92 -1.72 -8.42 2.83
N TRP A 93 -2.02 -8.32 1.52
CA TRP A 93 -2.06 -7.06 0.81
C TRP A 93 -3.44 -6.82 0.19
N GLY A 94 -4.00 -5.65 0.51
CA GLY A 94 -5.33 -5.23 0.07
C GLY A 94 -6.46 -5.67 1.01
N THR A 95 -7.52 -4.86 1.01
CA THR A 95 -8.68 -5.05 1.89
C THR A 95 -9.40 -6.38 1.65
N PRO A 96 -9.66 -6.84 0.40
CA PRO A 96 -10.33 -8.12 0.17
C PRO A 96 -9.53 -9.31 0.71
N ALA A 97 -8.20 -9.33 0.50
CA ALA A 97 -7.32 -10.39 0.99
C ALA A 97 -7.37 -10.48 2.53
N THR A 98 -7.27 -9.33 3.21
CA THR A 98 -7.35 -9.29 4.68
C THR A 98 -8.72 -9.71 5.19
N MET A 99 -9.81 -9.26 4.56
CA MET A 99 -11.18 -9.64 4.93
C MET A 99 -11.41 -11.15 4.79
N GLY A 100 -10.99 -11.74 3.67
CA GLY A 100 -11.10 -13.18 3.45
C GLY A 100 -10.28 -13.98 4.43
N THR A 101 -9.03 -13.60 4.68
CA THR A 101 -8.15 -14.27 5.65
C THR A 101 -8.72 -14.20 7.08
N ARG A 102 -9.26 -13.04 7.48
CA ARG A 102 -9.90 -12.88 8.80
C ARG A 102 -11.16 -13.76 8.97
N ARG A 103 -11.89 -14.04 7.88
CA ARG A 103 -13.03 -14.98 7.92
C ARG A 103 -12.57 -16.43 8.08
N ALA A 104 -11.39 -16.77 7.54
CA ALA A 104 -10.84 -18.11 7.61
C ALA A 104 -10.22 -18.45 8.99
N THR A 105 -9.71 -17.44 9.72
CA THR A 105 -9.06 -17.66 11.02
C THR A 105 -9.26 -16.51 11.99
N ALA A 106 -9.48 -16.85 13.27
CA ALA A 106 -9.51 -15.89 14.37
C ALA A 106 -8.27 -16.00 15.28
N THR A 107 -7.37 -16.96 15.02
CA THR A 107 -6.25 -17.29 15.92
C THR A 107 -4.89 -17.09 15.28
N VAL A 108 -4.69 -17.47 14.01
CA VAL A 108 -3.43 -17.23 13.31
C VAL A 108 -3.28 -15.72 13.07
N PRO A 109 -2.15 -15.12 13.46
CA PRO A 109 -1.88 -13.71 13.26
C PRO A 109 -1.97 -13.28 11.80
N ILE A 110 -2.59 -12.14 11.54
CA ILE A 110 -2.71 -11.51 10.23
C ILE A 110 -2.03 -10.15 10.28
N VAL A 111 -1.00 -9.96 9.46
CA VAL A 111 -0.28 -8.70 9.34
C VAL A 111 -0.59 -8.06 7.99
N MET A 112 -1.32 -6.96 8.02
CA MET A 112 -1.62 -6.15 6.83
C MET A 112 -0.34 -5.44 6.37
N ALA A 113 0.15 -5.72 5.17
CA ALA A 113 1.26 -4.96 4.59
C ALA A 113 0.79 -3.56 4.13
N ALA A 114 -0.40 -3.50 3.52
CA ALA A 114 -1.06 -2.24 3.19
C ALA A 114 -2.56 -2.48 2.94
N VAL A 115 -3.40 -1.85 3.72
CA VAL A 115 -4.86 -1.84 3.56
C VAL A 115 -5.33 -0.40 3.44
N GLY A 116 -6.32 -0.12 2.60
CA GLY A 116 -6.76 1.24 2.30
C GLY A 116 -7.27 1.98 3.53
N ASP A 117 -8.28 1.45 4.17
CA ASP A 117 -8.86 1.98 5.41
C ASP A 117 -9.40 0.80 6.26
N PRO A 118 -8.61 0.27 7.19
CA PRO A 118 -9.01 -0.89 7.98
C PRO A 118 -10.13 -0.59 8.99
N PHE A 119 -10.28 0.65 9.43
CA PHE A 119 -11.34 1.07 10.34
C PHE A 119 -12.69 1.19 9.59
N ALA A 120 -12.74 1.99 8.51
CA ALA A 120 -13.96 2.15 7.72
C ALA A 120 -14.39 0.85 7.04
N SER A 121 -13.45 -0.03 6.69
CA SER A 121 -13.72 -1.37 6.18
C SER A 121 -14.16 -2.37 7.26
N GLN A 122 -14.19 -1.96 8.53
CA GLN A 122 -14.57 -2.80 9.70
C GLN A 122 -13.64 -4.03 9.88
N LEU A 123 -12.39 -3.92 9.47
CA LEU A 123 -11.38 -4.94 9.73
C LEU A 123 -10.92 -4.91 11.17
N ILE A 124 -10.80 -3.73 11.75
CA ILE A 124 -10.40 -3.49 13.13
C ILE A 124 -11.28 -2.41 13.77
N PRO A 125 -11.53 -2.46 15.06
CA PRO A 125 -12.33 -1.46 15.76
C PRO A 125 -11.56 -0.17 16.06
N ASN A 126 -10.22 -0.22 16.12
CA ASN A 126 -9.38 0.90 16.52
C ASN A 126 -7.94 0.71 16.01
N LEU A 127 -7.31 1.77 15.52
CA LEU A 127 -5.92 1.71 15.02
C LEU A 127 -4.91 1.52 16.16
N ALA A 128 -5.12 2.18 17.31
CA ALA A 128 -4.18 2.12 18.44
C ALA A 128 -4.22 0.76 19.16
N ARG A 129 -5.40 0.11 19.21
CA ARG A 129 -5.59 -1.23 19.77
C ARG A 129 -6.55 -2.00 18.87
N PRO A 130 -6.00 -2.65 17.83
CA PRO A 130 -6.82 -3.35 16.84
C PRO A 130 -7.62 -4.50 17.43
N GLY A 131 -7.13 -5.13 18.49
CA GLY A 131 -7.74 -6.30 19.11
C GLY A 131 -7.75 -7.52 18.18
N GLY A 132 -8.04 -8.69 18.71
CA GLY A 132 -8.08 -9.92 17.91
C GLY A 132 -6.73 -10.28 17.30
N ASN A 133 -6.75 -10.85 16.07
CA ASN A 133 -5.57 -11.38 15.40
C ASN A 133 -5.07 -10.54 14.21
N VAL A 134 -5.60 -9.34 13.97
CA VAL A 134 -5.26 -8.49 12.81
C VAL A 134 -4.51 -7.24 13.26
N THR A 135 -3.38 -6.96 12.65
CA THR A 135 -2.58 -5.74 12.83
C THR A 135 -1.82 -5.38 11.54
N GLY A 136 -0.93 -4.38 11.56
CA GLY A 136 -0.07 -4.04 10.42
C GLY A 136 -0.17 -2.57 10.00
N PHE A 137 -0.30 -2.32 8.68
CA PHE A 137 -0.21 -0.99 8.10
C PHE A 137 -1.44 -0.61 7.26
N THR A 138 -1.82 0.67 7.32
CA THR A 138 -2.79 1.27 6.40
C THR A 138 -2.10 2.23 5.44
N SER A 139 -2.54 2.21 4.17
CA SER A 139 -2.04 3.11 3.11
C SER A 139 -2.76 4.45 3.05
N LEU A 140 -3.73 4.73 3.94
CA LEU A 140 -4.52 5.97 3.96
C LEU A 140 -5.21 6.28 2.62
N ALA A 141 -5.66 5.26 1.88
CA ALA A 141 -6.17 5.43 0.53
C ALA A 141 -7.25 6.51 0.42
N SER A 142 -8.23 6.52 1.33
CA SER A 142 -9.34 7.48 1.30
C SER A 142 -8.89 8.95 1.42
N GLU A 143 -7.91 9.23 2.25
CA GLU A 143 -7.37 10.58 2.47
C GLU A 143 -6.52 11.03 1.26
N LEU A 144 -5.75 10.11 0.71
CA LEU A 144 -4.89 10.39 -0.44
C LEU A 144 -5.68 10.65 -1.73
N GLU A 145 -6.87 10.07 -1.92
CA GLU A 145 -7.70 10.36 -3.09
C GLU A 145 -8.11 11.83 -3.16
N VAL A 146 -8.45 12.42 -2.02
CA VAL A 146 -8.77 13.86 -1.94
C VAL A 146 -7.53 14.70 -2.26
N LYS A 147 -6.35 14.28 -1.78
CA LYS A 147 -5.09 14.97 -2.09
C LYS A 147 -4.72 14.85 -3.57
N ARG A 148 -4.93 13.69 -4.19
CA ARG A 148 -4.75 13.49 -5.64
C ARG A 148 -5.64 14.44 -6.46
N LEU A 149 -6.91 14.59 -6.06
CA LEU A 149 -7.81 15.54 -6.69
C LEU A 149 -7.27 16.98 -6.60
N GLN A 150 -6.67 17.37 -5.47
CA GLN A 150 -6.06 18.70 -5.33
C GLN A 150 -4.89 18.90 -6.31
N VAL A 151 -3.95 17.94 -6.36
CA VAL A 151 -2.81 17.99 -7.30
C VAL A 151 -3.28 17.99 -8.75
N LEU A 152 -4.28 17.16 -9.07
CA LEU A 152 -4.84 17.10 -10.43
C LEU A 152 -5.46 18.44 -10.87
N ARG A 153 -6.10 19.16 -9.94
CA ARG A 153 -6.66 20.51 -10.24
C ARG A 153 -5.58 21.57 -10.43
N GLU A 154 -4.42 21.44 -9.79
CA GLU A 154 -3.28 22.31 -10.07
C GLU A 154 -2.69 22.06 -11.46
N LEU A 155 -2.68 20.78 -11.90
CA LEU A 155 -2.22 20.40 -13.24
C LEU A 155 -3.23 20.78 -14.33
N VAL A 156 -4.54 20.70 -14.04
CA VAL A 156 -5.65 21.00 -14.96
C VAL A 156 -6.53 22.12 -14.37
N PRO A 157 -6.13 23.41 -14.49
CA PRO A 157 -6.83 24.51 -13.82
C PRO A 157 -8.30 24.67 -14.22
N ASN A 158 -8.64 24.27 -15.44
CA ASN A 158 -10.01 24.35 -15.98
C ASN A 158 -10.80 23.04 -15.83
N LEU A 159 -10.41 22.17 -14.90
CA LEU A 159 -11.09 20.91 -14.61
C LEU A 159 -12.55 21.17 -14.24
N GLN A 160 -13.49 20.66 -15.04
CA GLN A 160 -14.94 20.70 -14.81
C GLN A 160 -15.55 19.30 -14.75
N ARG A 161 -15.02 18.33 -15.53
CA ARG A 161 -15.50 16.96 -15.61
C ARG A 161 -14.39 16.01 -15.15
N LEU A 162 -14.62 15.36 -14.01
CA LEU A 162 -13.69 14.41 -13.43
C LEU A 162 -14.15 12.97 -13.71
N GLY A 163 -13.33 12.21 -14.43
CA GLY A 163 -13.46 10.77 -14.54
C GLY A 163 -12.91 10.07 -13.28
N ILE A 164 -13.59 9.04 -12.82
CA ILE A 164 -13.11 8.21 -11.70
C ILE A 164 -13.18 6.75 -12.12
N LEU A 165 -12.01 6.07 -12.14
CA LEU A 165 -11.92 4.63 -12.33
C LEU A 165 -11.76 3.95 -10.97
N SER A 166 -12.69 3.07 -10.60
CA SER A 166 -12.73 2.41 -9.30
C SER A 166 -13.08 0.93 -9.38
N ASN A 167 -12.77 0.21 -8.30
CA ASN A 167 -13.18 -1.19 -8.11
C ASN A 167 -14.14 -1.28 -6.90
N PRO A 168 -15.46 -1.31 -7.10
CA PRO A 168 -16.44 -1.35 -6.02
C PRO A 168 -16.45 -2.69 -5.25
N ALA A 169 -15.89 -3.77 -5.81
CA ALA A 169 -15.72 -5.03 -5.09
C ALA A 169 -14.71 -4.93 -3.93
N ASN A 170 -13.82 -3.94 -3.97
CA ASN A 170 -12.94 -3.59 -2.86
C ASN A 170 -13.61 -2.53 -1.98
N ARG A 171 -14.06 -2.94 -0.77
CA ARG A 171 -14.77 -2.06 0.15
C ARG A 171 -14.03 -0.76 0.49
N ALA A 172 -12.72 -0.79 0.62
CA ALA A 172 -11.94 0.42 0.91
C ALA A 172 -11.96 1.39 -0.29
N VAL A 173 -11.89 0.86 -1.51
CA VAL A 173 -11.95 1.66 -2.75
C VAL A 173 -13.35 2.24 -2.95
N ASP A 174 -14.40 1.48 -2.67
CA ASP A 174 -15.78 1.96 -2.74
C ASP A 174 -16.02 3.13 -1.76
N ILE A 175 -15.49 3.04 -0.53
CA ILE A 175 -15.52 4.15 0.44
C ILE A 175 -14.73 5.36 -0.08
N ALA A 176 -13.52 5.14 -0.58
CA ALA A 176 -12.67 6.19 -1.12
C ALA A 176 -13.30 6.88 -2.34
N ALA A 177 -13.95 6.11 -3.22
CA ALA A 177 -14.68 6.63 -4.37
C ALA A 177 -15.81 7.57 -3.94
N ARG A 178 -16.62 7.18 -2.95
CA ARG A 178 -17.68 8.05 -2.41
C ARG A 178 -17.13 9.34 -1.81
N ASN A 179 -16.02 9.25 -1.06
CA ASN A 179 -15.41 10.41 -0.43
C ASN A 179 -14.89 11.41 -1.47
N VAL A 180 -14.15 10.94 -2.48
CA VAL A 180 -13.62 11.82 -3.52
C VAL A 180 -14.74 12.39 -4.42
N GLN A 181 -15.79 11.61 -4.69
CA GLN A 181 -16.97 12.12 -5.43
C GLN A 181 -17.68 13.22 -4.65
N GLN A 182 -17.86 13.08 -3.34
CA GLN A 182 -18.45 14.11 -2.50
C GLN A 182 -17.60 15.38 -2.49
N GLU A 183 -16.29 15.24 -2.34
CA GLU A 183 -15.36 16.36 -2.37
C GLU A 183 -15.35 17.06 -3.74
N ALA A 184 -15.34 16.31 -4.83
CA ALA A 184 -15.37 16.85 -6.18
C ALA A 184 -16.69 17.64 -6.44
N LYS A 185 -17.83 17.07 -6.03
CA LYS A 185 -19.14 17.75 -6.13
C LYS A 185 -19.19 19.04 -5.31
N SER A 186 -18.62 19.04 -4.09
CA SER A 186 -18.57 20.27 -3.27
C SER A 186 -17.77 21.39 -3.93
N ARG A 187 -16.87 21.04 -4.84
CA ARG A 187 -16.07 21.98 -5.66
C ARG A 187 -16.68 22.29 -7.02
N GLY A 188 -17.92 21.86 -7.28
CA GLY A 188 -18.65 22.13 -8.51
C GLY A 188 -18.25 21.27 -9.71
N LEU A 189 -17.53 20.16 -9.49
CA LEU A 189 -17.14 19.26 -10.59
C LEU A 189 -18.28 18.31 -10.95
N THR A 190 -18.44 18.05 -12.25
CA THR A 190 -19.22 16.95 -12.78
C THR A 190 -18.41 15.65 -12.67
N ILE A 191 -19.04 14.56 -12.21
CA ILE A 191 -18.38 13.29 -11.99
C ILE A 191 -18.85 12.26 -13.02
N GLU A 192 -17.88 11.63 -13.67
CA GLU A 192 -18.07 10.50 -14.58
C GLU A 192 -17.40 9.26 -13.96
N ALA A 193 -18.19 8.47 -13.25
CA ALA A 193 -17.67 7.27 -12.57
C ALA A 193 -17.76 6.06 -13.49
N ALA A 194 -16.65 5.36 -13.66
CA ALA A 194 -16.59 4.06 -14.30
C ALA A 194 -16.04 3.02 -13.32
N GLU A 195 -16.71 1.89 -13.27
CA GLU A 195 -16.46 0.85 -12.28
C GLU A 195 -15.95 -0.43 -12.95
N LEU A 196 -14.92 -1.01 -12.35
CA LEU A 196 -14.43 -2.33 -12.74
C LEU A 196 -15.54 -3.36 -12.50
N ARG A 197 -15.88 -4.14 -13.55
CA ARG A 197 -16.86 -5.23 -13.49
C ARG A 197 -16.13 -6.57 -13.67
N GLY A 198 -16.03 -7.32 -12.59
CA GLY A 198 -15.16 -8.49 -12.56
C GLY A 198 -13.69 -8.11 -12.65
N ASN A 199 -12.95 -8.70 -13.60
CA ASN A 199 -11.52 -8.42 -13.81
C ASN A 199 -11.23 -7.84 -15.21
N ASP A 200 -12.24 -7.28 -15.90
CA ASP A 200 -12.07 -6.66 -17.22
C ASP A 200 -12.21 -5.14 -17.13
N VAL A 201 -11.09 -4.46 -17.32
CA VAL A 201 -11.01 -2.99 -17.25
C VAL A 201 -11.51 -2.30 -18.54
N ARG A 202 -11.59 -3.02 -19.66
CA ARG A 202 -11.83 -2.43 -21.00
C ARG A 202 -13.16 -1.70 -21.10
N GLN A 203 -14.22 -2.26 -20.55
CA GLN A 203 -15.53 -1.62 -20.58
C GLN A 203 -15.52 -0.30 -19.79
N ALA A 204 -14.94 -0.27 -18.59
CA ALA A 204 -14.82 0.92 -17.77
C ALA A 204 -14.00 2.02 -18.47
N LEU A 205 -12.93 1.65 -19.18
CA LEU A 205 -12.12 2.58 -19.95
C LEU A 205 -12.89 3.20 -21.13
N VAL A 206 -13.72 2.40 -21.83
CA VAL A 206 -14.58 2.90 -22.90
C VAL A 206 -15.64 3.85 -22.34
N GLU A 207 -16.29 3.50 -21.23
CA GLU A 207 -17.26 4.38 -20.55
C GLU A 207 -16.62 5.73 -20.18
N LEU A 208 -15.38 5.75 -19.65
CA LEU A 208 -14.65 6.97 -19.36
C LEU A 208 -14.36 7.81 -20.61
N ARG A 209 -13.88 7.17 -21.69
CA ARG A 209 -13.62 7.89 -22.95
C ARG A 209 -14.89 8.58 -23.48
N ASP A 210 -15.99 7.83 -23.50
CA ASP A 210 -17.27 8.30 -24.09
C ASP A 210 -17.91 9.41 -23.23
N ALA A 211 -17.57 9.48 -21.95
CA ALA A 211 -17.96 10.55 -21.05
C ALA A 211 -17.16 11.86 -21.25
N HIS A 212 -16.06 11.83 -22.01
CA HIS A 212 -15.20 12.99 -22.29
C HIS A 212 -14.78 13.77 -21.03
N PRO A 213 -14.14 13.15 -20.02
CA PRO A 213 -13.65 13.88 -18.85
C PRO A 213 -12.44 14.75 -19.21
N ASP A 214 -12.25 15.85 -18.45
CA ASP A 214 -11.06 16.69 -18.58
C ASP A 214 -9.82 16.03 -17.97
N ALA A 215 -10.04 15.23 -16.92
CA ALA A 215 -9.01 14.43 -16.28
C ALA A 215 -9.61 13.23 -15.53
N ILE A 216 -8.77 12.25 -15.23
CA ILE A 216 -9.18 10.98 -14.61
C ILE A 216 -8.39 10.72 -13.33
N LEU A 217 -9.08 10.28 -12.27
CA LEU A 217 -8.47 9.64 -11.11
C LEU A 217 -8.63 8.12 -11.22
N VAL A 218 -7.50 7.40 -11.22
CA VAL A 218 -7.45 5.95 -11.09
C VAL A 218 -7.19 5.63 -9.63
N LEU A 219 -8.22 5.11 -8.94
CA LEU A 219 -8.17 4.92 -7.49
C LEU A 219 -7.20 3.79 -7.07
N ALA A 220 -6.79 3.83 -5.81
CA ALA A 220 -5.81 2.89 -5.23
C ALA A 220 -6.41 1.48 -5.07
N ASP A 221 -6.31 0.66 -6.09
CA ASP A 221 -6.77 -0.73 -6.07
C ASP A 221 -5.72 -1.67 -6.68
N PRO A 222 -5.34 -2.78 -6.00
CA PRO A 222 -4.37 -3.72 -6.53
C PRO A 222 -4.81 -4.41 -7.84
N ILE A 223 -6.11 -4.61 -8.07
CA ILE A 223 -6.58 -5.20 -9.34
C ILE A 223 -6.43 -4.18 -10.47
N LEU A 224 -6.73 -2.89 -10.24
CA LEU A 224 -6.44 -1.85 -11.23
C LEU A 224 -4.93 -1.74 -11.51
N LEU A 225 -4.08 -1.95 -10.50
CA LEU A 225 -2.64 -2.01 -10.70
C LEU A 225 -2.22 -3.19 -11.59
N ASN A 226 -2.87 -4.35 -11.49
CA ASN A 226 -2.61 -5.48 -12.39
C ASN A 226 -2.84 -5.12 -13.87
N HIS A 227 -3.76 -4.19 -14.12
CA HIS A 227 -4.05 -3.65 -15.46
C HIS A 227 -3.29 -2.37 -15.81
N ALA A 228 -2.23 -2.02 -15.08
CA ALA A 228 -1.53 -0.74 -15.26
C ALA A 228 -1.11 -0.48 -16.71
N LYS A 229 -0.54 -1.48 -17.39
CA LYS A 229 -0.11 -1.36 -18.79
C LYS A 229 -1.28 -1.05 -19.74
N ASP A 230 -2.39 -1.77 -19.58
CA ASP A 230 -3.58 -1.59 -20.44
C ASP A 230 -4.23 -0.23 -20.18
N ILE A 231 -4.35 0.16 -18.90
CA ILE A 231 -4.90 1.46 -18.50
C ILE A 231 -4.04 2.59 -19.07
N VAL A 232 -2.72 2.55 -18.86
CA VAL A 232 -1.81 3.59 -19.33
C VAL A 232 -1.79 3.66 -20.85
N ALA A 233 -1.73 2.53 -21.54
CA ALA A 233 -1.78 2.49 -23.00
C ALA A 233 -3.06 3.12 -23.55
N PHE A 234 -4.21 2.83 -22.90
CA PHE A 234 -5.48 3.43 -23.27
C PHE A 234 -5.50 4.94 -23.04
N MET A 235 -5.06 5.42 -21.86
CA MET A 235 -5.00 6.84 -21.54
C MET A 235 -4.08 7.60 -22.52
N SER A 236 -2.92 7.03 -22.86
CA SER A 236 -2.00 7.62 -23.83
C SER A 236 -2.60 7.68 -25.24
N ALA A 237 -3.23 6.60 -25.72
CA ALA A 237 -3.86 6.56 -27.04
C ALA A 237 -4.98 7.59 -27.18
N GLN A 238 -5.70 7.89 -26.11
CA GLN A 238 -6.80 8.86 -26.07
C GLN A 238 -6.34 10.26 -25.61
N ARG A 239 -5.07 10.46 -25.25
CA ARG A 239 -4.51 11.67 -24.64
C ARG A 239 -5.30 12.15 -23.42
N LEU A 240 -5.74 11.20 -22.59
CA LEU A 240 -6.50 11.48 -21.38
C LEU A 240 -5.55 11.72 -20.22
N VAL A 241 -5.65 12.89 -19.61
CA VAL A 241 -4.88 13.23 -18.41
C VAL A 241 -5.34 12.34 -17.25
N ALA A 242 -4.45 11.51 -16.72
CA ALA A 242 -4.78 10.61 -15.64
C ALA A 242 -3.78 10.71 -14.48
N MET A 243 -4.31 10.70 -13.26
CA MET A 243 -3.58 10.64 -12.00
C MET A 243 -3.76 9.26 -11.38
N TYR A 244 -2.65 8.68 -10.95
CA TYR A 244 -2.58 7.31 -10.44
C TYR A 244 -2.22 7.28 -8.96
N ALA A 245 -2.56 6.15 -8.31
CA ALA A 245 -2.23 5.91 -6.90
C ALA A 245 -0.88 5.24 -6.68
N TYR A 246 -0.36 4.52 -7.69
CA TYR A 246 0.87 3.76 -7.60
C TYR A 246 1.91 4.28 -8.60
N ARG A 247 3.17 4.33 -8.16
CA ARG A 247 4.31 4.69 -9.01
C ARG A 247 4.46 3.81 -10.25
N ASP A 248 4.04 2.56 -10.15
CA ASP A 248 4.13 1.56 -11.21
C ASP A 248 3.40 1.99 -12.48
N PHE A 249 2.31 2.75 -12.38
CA PHE A 249 1.65 3.33 -13.54
C PHE A 249 2.57 4.31 -14.28
N VAL A 250 3.33 5.11 -13.55
CA VAL A 250 4.27 6.09 -14.15
C VAL A 250 5.47 5.37 -14.77
N GLN A 251 5.95 4.29 -14.16
CA GLN A 251 7.02 3.46 -14.71
C GLN A 251 6.65 2.81 -16.05
N VAL A 252 5.37 2.57 -16.32
CA VAL A 252 4.89 2.05 -17.61
C VAL A 252 4.38 3.13 -18.56
N GLY A 253 4.70 4.41 -18.29
CA GLY A 253 4.40 5.56 -19.16
C GLY A 253 3.22 6.43 -18.71
N GLY A 254 2.65 6.20 -17.54
CA GLY A 254 1.60 7.07 -16.97
C GLY A 254 2.12 8.47 -16.66
N LEU A 255 1.22 9.48 -16.66
CA LEU A 255 1.58 10.88 -16.54
C LEU A 255 2.10 11.24 -15.14
N LEU A 256 1.34 10.96 -14.09
CA LEU A 256 1.75 11.26 -12.72
C LEU A 256 1.07 10.33 -11.71
N SER A 257 1.76 10.07 -10.60
CA SER A 257 1.20 9.37 -9.46
C SER A 257 1.49 10.12 -8.17
N TYR A 258 0.54 10.07 -7.24
CA TYR A 258 0.76 10.48 -5.86
C TYR A 258 0.23 9.40 -4.94
N GLY A 259 1.08 8.82 -4.11
CA GLY A 259 0.68 7.70 -3.29
C GLY A 259 1.66 7.30 -2.21
N THR A 260 1.26 6.28 -1.48
CA THR A 260 2.06 5.67 -0.44
C THR A 260 3.28 4.96 -1.02
N ASN A 261 4.42 5.10 -0.37
CA ASN A 261 5.59 4.27 -0.66
C ASN A 261 5.35 2.84 -0.13
N TYR A 262 4.85 1.96 -1.00
CA TYR A 262 4.53 0.56 -0.65
C TYR A 262 5.79 -0.26 -0.35
N HIS A 263 6.93 0.03 -0.98
CA HIS A 263 8.20 -0.62 -0.75
C HIS A 263 8.58 -0.55 0.74
N GLU A 264 8.46 0.63 1.33
CA GLU A 264 8.74 0.81 2.75
C GLU A 264 7.75 0.06 3.65
N LEU A 265 6.44 0.11 3.34
CA LEU A 265 5.44 -0.60 4.15
C LEU A 265 5.69 -2.11 4.15
N PHE A 266 5.98 -2.70 3.00
CA PHE A 266 6.28 -4.13 2.90
C PHE A 266 7.54 -4.49 3.68
N ARG A 267 8.61 -3.69 3.61
CA ARG A 267 9.82 -3.90 4.41
C ARG A 267 9.54 -3.85 5.91
N ARG A 268 8.76 -2.85 6.37
CA ARG A 268 8.38 -2.69 7.78
C ARG A 268 7.47 -3.82 8.28
N THR A 269 6.70 -4.44 7.39
CA THR A 269 5.81 -5.56 7.72
C THR A 269 6.57 -6.74 8.34
N ALA A 270 7.78 -7.03 7.87
CA ALA A 270 8.64 -8.06 8.46
C ALA A 270 8.89 -7.82 9.96
N GLY A 271 9.09 -6.56 10.38
CA GLY A 271 9.28 -6.20 11.79
C GLY A 271 8.03 -6.44 12.66
N TYR A 272 6.83 -6.34 12.08
CA TYR A 272 5.60 -6.71 12.79
C TYR A 272 5.46 -8.22 12.95
N VAL A 273 5.78 -8.97 11.90
CA VAL A 273 5.81 -10.44 11.96
C VAL A 273 6.84 -10.89 13.00
N ASP A 274 8.04 -10.33 13.00
CA ASP A 274 9.10 -10.64 13.98
C ASP A 274 8.62 -10.44 15.42
N ARG A 275 8.01 -9.30 15.73
CA ARG A 275 7.46 -9.03 17.08
C ARG A 275 6.40 -10.05 17.50
N ILE A 276 5.55 -10.49 16.57
CA ILE A 276 4.53 -11.50 16.82
C ILE A 276 5.17 -12.87 17.07
N LEU A 277 6.15 -13.26 16.25
CA LEU A 277 6.89 -14.51 16.42
C LEU A 277 7.65 -14.56 17.76
N ASN A 278 8.07 -13.40 18.27
CA ASN A 278 8.69 -13.24 19.58
C ASN A 278 7.68 -13.06 20.73
N GLY A 279 6.38 -13.37 20.50
CA GLY A 279 5.35 -13.46 21.52
C GLY A 279 4.51 -12.20 21.75
N THR A 280 4.66 -11.16 20.96
CA THR A 280 3.76 -9.97 21.05
C THR A 280 2.39 -10.34 20.49
N ASN A 281 1.33 -10.05 21.25
CA ASN A 281 -0.04 -10.26 20.76
C ASN A 281 -0.35 -9.27 19.63
N PRO A 282 -0.81 -9.72 18.44
CA PRO A 282 -1.19 -8.83 17.33
C PRO A 282 -2.25 -7.80 17.72
N GLY A 283 -3.18 -8.15 18.62
CA GLY A 283 -4.22 -7.24 19.12
C GLY A 283 -3.71 -6.05 19.93
N ASP A 284 -2.49 -6.13 20.47
CA ASP A 284 -1.83 -5.06 21.22
C ASP A 284 -0.85 -4.24 20.36
N LEU A 285 -0.58 -4.67 19.11
CA LEU A 285 0.25 -3.96 18.16
C LEU A 285 -0.59 -2.92 17.40
N PRO A 286 -0.33 -1.60 17.57
CA PRO A 286 -1.06 -0.57 16.84
C PRO A 286 -0.94 -0.74 15.33
N VAL A 287 -2.04 -0.53 14.60
CA VAL A 287 -1.98 -0.39 13.15
C VAL A 287 -1.35 0.96 12.83
N GLN A 288 -0.23 0.94 12.11
CA GLN A 288 0.48 2.15 11.73
C GLN A 288 -0.05 2.68 10.39
N GLN A 289 -0.11 3.99 10.31
CA GLN A 289 -0.43 4.69 9.07
C GLN A 289 0.85 4.86 8.24
N ALA A 290 0.70 4.85 6.91
CA ALA A 290 1.78 5.27 6.03
C ALA A 290 2.17 6.72 6.35
N ASP A 291 3.46 6.99 6.41
CA ASP A 291 4.06 8.29 6.73
C ASP A 291 4.97 8.81 5.61
N ARG A 292 5.16 8.00 4.57
CA ARG A 292 5.91 8.39 3.36
C ARG A 292 5.02 8.28 2.13
N PHE A 293 4.90 9.41 1.45
CA PHE A 293 4.15 9.57 0.22
C PHE A 293 5.11 10.10 -0.84
N GLU A 294 4.86 9.77 -2.10
CA GLU A 294 5.70 10.19 -3.22
C GLU A 294 4.85 10.71 -4.38
N LEU A 295 5.24 11.87 -4.91
CA LEU A 295 4.73 12.44 -6.16
C LEU A 295 5.75 12.17 -7.26
N ILE A 296 5.34 11.41 -8.27
CA ILE A 296 6.18 11.08 -9.41
C ILE A 296 5.53 11.63 -10.67
N ILE A 297 6.31 12.31 -11.50
CA ILE A 297 5.83 12.97 -12.72
C ILE A 297 6.65 12.49 -13.92
N ASN A 298 5.98 12.12 -15.01
CA ASN A 298 6.61 11.78 -16.27
C ASN A 298 6.49 12.96 -17.26
N LEU A 299 7.57 13.70 -17.44
CA LEU A 299 7.62 14.84 -18.35
C LEU A 299 7.58 14.42 -19.83
N ASN A 300 8.03 13.22 -20.17
CA ASN A 300 7.87 12.71 -21.54
C ASN A 300 6.39 12.60 -21.90
N THR A 301 5.59 12.00 -21.03
CA THR A 301 4.15 11.86 -21.21
C THR A 301 3.44 13.22 -21.19
N ALA A 302 3.85 14.14 -20.30
CA ALA A 302 3.33 15.50 -20.28
C ALA A 302 3.57 16.20 -21.63
N LYS A 303 4.78 16.10 -22.16
CA LYS A 303 5.16 16.68 -23.46
C LYS A 303 4.36 16.07 -24.62
N GLU A 304 4.16 14.74 -24.61
CA GLU A 304 3.35 14.04 -25.63
C GLU A 304 1.89 14.54 -25.63
N PHE A 305 1.35 14.87 -24.43
CA PHE A 305 0.00 15.40 -24.28
C PHE A 305 -0.09 16.90 -24.56
N GLY A 306 1.05 17.60 -24.72
CA GLY A 306 1.09 19.05 -24.85
C GLY A 306 0.75 19.77 -23.54
N LEU A 307 0.98 19.12 -22.40
CA LEU A 307 0.73 19.68 -21.07
C LEU A 307 1.99 20.36 -20.53
N GLU A 308 1.82 21.59 -20.07
CA GLU A 308 2.82 22.28 -19.26
C GLU A 308 2.56 21.96 -17.78
N VAL A 309 3.53 21.28 -17.14
CA VAL A 309 3.43 20.99 -15.72
C VAL A 309 3.82 22.24 -14.93
N PRO A 310 2.91 22.78 -14.07
CA PRO A 310 3.21 23.99 -13.31
C PRO A 310 4.43 23.83 -12.41
N ALA A 311 5.23 24.90 -12.28
CA ALA A 311 6.42 24.89 -11.41
C ALA A 311 6.09 24.54 -9.95
N THR A 312 4.89 24.88 -9.47
CA THR A 312 4.40 24.52 -8.14
C THR A 312 4.23 23.02 -7.97
N VAL A 313 3.76 22.32 -9.01
CA VAL A 313 3.59 20.86 -9.00
C VAL A 313 4.95 20.16 -9.12
N LEU A 314 5.84 20.68 -9.99
CA LEU A 314 7.22 20.16 -10.11
C LEU A 314 8.02 20.31 -8.82
N ALA A 315 7.84 21.39 -8.09
CA ALA A 315 8.52 21.64 -6.81
C ALA A 315 8.07 20.66 -5.69
N LEU A 316 6.91 20.01 -5.85
CA LEU A 316 6.40 19.00 -4.93
C LEU A 316 6.81 17.57 -5.33
N ALA A 317 7.37 17.37 -6.52
CA ALA A 317 7.72 16.06 -7.02
C ALA A 317 8.94 15.49 -6.29
N ASP A 318 8.81 14.24 -5.84
CA ASP A 318 9.91 13.45 -5.27
C ASP A 318 10.76 12.82 -6.38
N GLU A 319 10.15 12.55 -7.55
CA GLU A 319 10.82 11.99 -8.72
C GLU A 319 10.22 12.58 -10.01
N VAL A 320 11.10 12.93 -10.95
CA VAL A 320 10.72 13.41 -12.29
C VAL A 320 11.41 12.52 -13.33
N ILE A 321 10.63 11.94 -14.24
CA ILE A 321 11.10 11.12 -15.37
C ILE A 321 11.17 12.02 -16.59
N GLU A 322 12.37 12.14 -17.18
CA GLU A 322 12.69 12.95 -18.35
C GLU A 322 13.06 12.09 -19.56
#